data_8ceb1c7b4344e23304974974d00d6c62
#
_entry.id   8ceb1c7b4344e23304974974d00d6c62
#
_cell.length_a   1.000
_cell.length_b   1.000
_cell.length_c   1.000
_cell.angle_alpha   90.00
_cell.angle_beta   90.00
_cell.angle_gamma   90.00
#
_symmetry.space_group_name_H-M   'P 1'
#
loop_
_entity.id
_entity.type
_entity.pdbx_description
1 polymer ?
#
loop_
_entity_poly.entity_id
_entity_poly.type
_entity_poly.pdbx_seq_one_letter_code
_entity_poly.pdbx_strand_id
1 'polypeptide(L)'
;MTIFFRKSAFFLLLLGFISCLNVKNLDIIKLDNGFISQKTKQVLDKSSIQLADGLKMDLWASDSLSPDPVSLEIDNLGRAYITRAVRQKNSEFDIRGHRDWMTASISLQSVEDRRAFLRKTFAPENSEKNKWLKDLNEDGSHDWKDLTVEKDEIWRVEDKDGDGVAETSTKVFIGPSEEITDVAGGVLVREDDAFWCTGPDMWRLTDKNKDGFYESKESISHGYAVHIGFGAHGMSGVIQGPDGKIYWQIGDIGANIVDKAGVKHEYPNEGVLVRSNPDGTDFEVVAHGIRNDHEFVFDEYGNLISSDNDGDHQGESERLVHLVDGSDSGWRSNWQYGKYTDPRNNGYNVWMKEKLYTARWDGQAAYIIPPIQNFHNGPTGMVYNPGTALGKEYLNKFFLVEFVGNASGSHIYSFGLKPKGASFVLDGEKMLTTGILPTGIRFGIDGALYAADWVTGWDTKNYGRIWKIDVKSTDDAFAAKRLETKKWMTQRFNKLAESQLASLLAYEDYRIRLKAQFELVARGAKG
;
A
#
# COMPACT_ATOMS: atom_id res chain seq x y z
N MET A 1 86.68 -5.70 -32.63
CA MET A 1 85.74 -4.64 -32.29
C MET A 1 84.36 -5.23 -32.38
N THR A 2 83.87 -5.79 -31.25
CA THR A 2 82.68 -6.65 -31.20
C THR A 2 81.63 -5.89 -30.41
N ILE A 3 80.49 -5.60 -31.06
CA ILE A 3 79.39 -4.88 -30.48
C ILE A 3 78.37 -5.90 -29.95
N PHE A 4 78.11 -5.86 -28.63
CA PHE A 4 77.08 -6.65 -27.95
C PHE A 4 75.73 -5.96 -28.03
N PHE A 5 74.72 -6.58 -28.61
CA PHE A 5 73.30 -6.22 -28.51
C PHE A 5 72.69 -6.83 -27.26
N ARG A 6 72.24 -6.01 -26.30
CA ARG A 6 71.38 -6.37 -25.18
C ARG A 6 69.93 -6.31 -25.63
N LYS A 7 69.23 -7.45 -25.60
CA LYS A 7 67.76 -7.54 -25.71
C LYS A 7 67.17 -7.21 -24.34
N SER A 8 66.42 -6.11 -24.23
CA SER A 8 65.54 -5.80 -23.09
C SER A 8 64.17 -6.44 -23.32
N ALA A 9 63.82 -7.39 -22.47
CA ALA A 9 62.47 -7.95 -22.40
C ALA A 9 61.57 -6.97 -21.62
N PHE A 10 60.53 -6.45 -22.25
CA PHE A 10 59.47 -5.70 -21.59
C PHE A 10 58.47 -6.71 -21.02
N PHE A 11 58.38 -6.83 -19.69
CA PHE A 11 57.33 -7.55 -18.99
C PHE A 11 56.13 -6.58 -18.86
N LEU A 12 55.05 -6.78 -19.63
CA LEU A 12 53.76 -6.15 -19.40
C LEU A 12 53.10 -6.87 -18.19
N LEU A 13 53.06 -6.18 -17.06
CA LEU A 13 52.16 -6.54 -15.94
C LEU A 13 50.73 -6.17 -16.33
N LEU A 14 49.91 -7.13 -16.68
CA LEU A 14 48.46 -7.00 -16.67
C LEU A 14 47.97 -6.92 -15.23
N LEU A 15 47.74 -5.73 -14.71
CA LEU A 15 46.94 -5.52 -13.51
C LEU A 15 45.49 -5.79 -13.86
N GLY A 16 45.03 -6.99 -13.58
CA GLY A 16 43.60 -7.29 -13.57
C GLY A 16 42.93 -6.52 -12.43
N PHE A 17 42.13 -5.53 -12.78
CA PHE A 17 41.17 -4.97 -11.85
C PHE A 17 40.11 -6.05 -11.55
N ILE A 18 40.29 -6.79 -10.46
CA ILE A 18 39.19 -7.51 -9.85
C ILE A 18 38.34 -6.44 -9.17
N SER A 19 37.27 -6.00 -9.84
CA SER A 19 36.21 -5.29 -9.15
C SER A 19 35.59 -6.26 -8.14
N CYS A 20 35.93 -6.11 -6.88
CA CYS A 20 35.17 -6.71 -5.80
C CYS A 20 33.73 -6.14 -5.93
N LEU A 21 32.84 -6.90 -6.54
CA LEU A 21 31.42 -6.74 -6.35
C LEU A 21 31.19 -6.89 -4.85
N ASN A 22 30.91 -5.79 -4.15
CA ASN A 22 30.38 -5.83 -2.81
C ASN A 22 29.00 -6.50 -2.90
N VAL A 23 28.95 -7.81 -2.76
CA VAL A 23 27.73 -8.55 -2.53
C VAL A 23 27.25 -8.08 -1.15
N LYS A 24 26.25 -7.18 -1.13
CA LYS A 24 25.56 -6.84 0.10
C LYS A 24 25.00 -8.14 0.65
N ASN A 25 25.37 -8.51 1.88
CA ASN A 25 24.68 -9.58 2.58
C ASN A 25 23.23 -9.12 2.79
N LEU A 26 22.31 -9.69 2.03
CA LEU A 26 20.88 -9.46 2.22
C LEU A 26 20.48 -10.00 3.59
N ASP A 27 19.67 -9.25 4.32
CA ASP A 27 19.05 -9.77 5.54
C ASP A 27 18.01 -10.81 5.13
N ILE A 28 18.33 -12.08 5.37
CA ILE A 28 17.47 -13.21 5.00
C ILE A 28 17.08 -13.97 6.27
N ILE A 29 15.78 -14.13 6.45
CA ILE A 29 15.20 -15.03 7.45
C ILE A 29 14.83 -16.32 6.71
N LYS A 30 15.34 -17.44 7.19
CA LYS A 30 14.95 -18.76 6.69
C LYS A 30 14.51 -19.64 7.85
N LEU A 31 13.32 -20.22 7.74
CA LEU A 31 12.75 -21.10 8.74
C LEU A 31 12.85 -22.54 8.29
N ASP A 32 12.98 -23.44 9.24
CA ASP A 32 12.90 -24.88 9.03
C ASP A 32 11.44 -25.35 8.96
N ASN A 33 11.12 -26.30 8.04
CA ASN A 33 9.75 -26.77 7.84
C ASN A 33 9.15 -27.44 9.10
N GLY A 34 9.98 -28.07 9.94
CA GLY A 34 9.55 -28.62 11.22
C GLY A 34 9.14 -27.53 12.20
N PHE A 35 9.91 -26.43 12.28
CA PHE A 35 9.56 -25.26 13.07
C PHE A 35 8.26 -24.61 12.57
N ILE A 36 8.14 -24.44 11.24
CA ILE A 36 6.93 -23.87 10.62
C ILE A 36 5.71 -24.70 10.96
N SER A 37 5.77 -26.03 10.80
CA SER A 37 4.66 -26.95 11.10
C SER A 37 4.23 -26.87 12.57
N GLN A 38 5.20 -26.83 13.50
CA GLN A 38 4.91 -26.68 14.92
C GLN A 38 4.25 -25.32 15.22
N LYS A 39 4.76 -24.26 14.62
CA LYS A 39 4.24 -22.89 14.80
C LYS A 39 2.84 -22.75 14.23
N THR A 40 2.60 -23.27 13.04
CA THR A 40 1.28 -23.30 12.39
C THR A 40 0.25 -23.98 13.29
N LYS A 41 0.58 -25.15 13.84
CA LYS A 41 -0.30 -25.84 14.80
C LYS A 41 -0.60 -24.97 16.02
N GLN A 42 0.41 -24.35 16.63
CA GLN A 42 0.23 -23.48 17.80
C GLN A 42 -0.67 -22.26 17.51
N VAL A 43 -0.55 -21.69 16.30
CA VAL A 43 -1.37 -20.55 15.86
C VAL A 43 -2.82 -21.00 15.66
N LEU A 44 -3.04 -22.10 14.94
CA LEU A 44 -4.38 -22.63 14.65
C LEU A 44 -5.10 -23.09 15.92
N ASP A 45 -4.41 -23.76 16.84
CA ASP A 45 -4.97 -24.22 18.13
C ASP A 45 -5.47 -23.05 19.01
N LYS A 46 -4.95 -21.85 18.82
CA LYS A 46 -5.32 -20.63 19.57
C LYS A 46 -6.22 -19.69 18.79
N SER A 47 -6.44 -19.93 17.52
CA SER A 47 -7.24 -19.06 16.67
C SER A 47 -8.74 -19.27 16.89
N SER A 48 -9.49 -18.19 16.75
CA SER A 48 -10.96 -18.20 16.70
C SER A 48 -11.47 -17.86 15.30
N ILE A 49 -10.73 -18.28 14.28
CA ILE A 49 -11.04 -17.96 12.88
C ILE A 49 -12.39 -18.57 12.51
N GLN A 50 -13.26 -17.73 11.95
CA GLN A 50 -14.49 -18.16 11.29
C GLN A 50 -14.34 -17.83 9.79
N LEU A 51 -14.73 -18.76 8.96
CA LEU A 51 -14.56 -18.68 7.51
C LEU A 51 -15.88 -19.00 6.81
N ALA A 52 -16.17 -18.34 5.70
CA ALA A 52 -17.35 -18.63 4.88
C ALA A 52 -17.33 -20.07 4.37
N ASP A 53 -18.51 -20.66 4.23
CA ASP A 53 -18.66 -22.03 3.74
C ASP A 53 -18.02 -22.21 2.35
N GLY A 54 -17.47 -23.39 2.10
CA GLY A 54 -16.77 -23.72 0.85
C GLY A 54 -15.31 -23.25 0.77
N LEU A 55 -14.86 -22.41 1.72
CA LEU A 55 -13.48 -21.92 1.78
C LEU A 55 -12.63 -22.71 2.79
N LYS A 56 -11.34 -22.68 2.59
CA LYS A 56 -10.29 -23.08 3.54
C LYS A 56 -9.31 -21.93 3.74
N MET A 57 -8.61 -21.92 4.86
CA MET A 57 -7.61 -20.93 5.21
C MET A 57 -6.37 -21.61 5.76
N ASP A 58 -5.24 -21.34 5.14
CA ASP A 58 -3.95 -21.89 5.51
C ASP A 58 -3.02 -20.76 6.00
N LEU A 59 -2.22 -21.01 7.04
CA LEU A 59 -1.15 -20.08 7.44
C LEU A 59 0.00 -20.20 6.45
N TRP A 60 0.05 -19.25 5.50
CA TRP A 60 1.05 -19.28 4.43
C TRP A 60 2.42 -18.79 4.87
N ALA A 61 2.49 -17.73 5.71
CA ALA A 61 3.74 -17.26 6.31
C ALA A 61 3.55 -17.01 7.81
N SER A 62 4.43 -17.58 8.61
CA SER A 62 4.39 -17.47 10.07
C SER A 62 5.11 -16.23 10.61
N ASP A 63 4.90 -15.96 11.88
CA ASP A 63 5.16 -14.70 12.61
C ASP A 63 6.43 -13.93 12.24
N SER A 64 7.59 -14.57 12.13
CA SER A 64 8.87 -13.87 11.90
C SER A 64 9.13 -13.53 10.43
N LEU A 65 8.40 -14.14 9.49
CA LEU A 65 8.59 -13.90 8.06
C LEU A 65 7.91 -12.62 7.58
N SER A 66 6.92 -12.13 8.32
CA SER A 66 6.09 -10.99 7.93
C SER A 66 5.91 -10.00 9.09
N PRO A 67 6.99 -9.37 9.59
CA PRO A 67 6.90 -8.49 10.76
C PRO A 67 6.16 -7.19 10.46
N ASP A 68 5.20 -6.83 11.32
CA ASP A 68 4.44 -5.57 11.29
C ASP A 68 3.97 -5.16 9.88
N PRO A 69 3.20 -6.02 9.17
CA PRO A 69 2.86 -5.80 7.76
C PRO A 69 1.78 -4.73 7.63
N VAL A 70 2.07 -3.64 6.90
CA VAL A 70 1.10 -2.57 6.61
C VAL A 70 0.35 -2.86 5.30
N SER A 71 1.07 -3.19 4.24
CA SER A 71 0.49 -3.53 2.94
C SER A 71 1.01 -4.87 2.42
N LEU A 72 0.32 -5.40 1.42
CA LEU A 72 0.66 -6.66 0.77
C LEU A 72 0.58 -6.49 -0.75
N GLU A 73 1.58 -6.99 -1.48
CA GLU A 73 1.56 -7.15 -2.93
C GLU A 73 2.02 -8.56 -3.29
N ILE A 74 1.47 -9.13 -4.37
CA ILE A 74 1.89 -10.44 -4.91
C ILE A 74 2.38 -10.24 -6.35
N ASP A 75 3.64 -10.53 -6.59
CA ASP A 75 4.21 -10.38 -7.92
C ASP A 75 3.82 -11.50 -8.90
N ASN A 76 4.22 -11.34 -10.15
CA ASN A 76 3.94 -12.30 -11.22
C ASN A 76 4.63 -13.67 -11.05
N LEU A 77 5.45 -13.85 -10.03
CA LEU A 77 6.07 -15.13 -9.66
C LEU A 77 5.42 -15.77 -8.43
N GLY A 78 4.42 -15.09 -7.83
CA GLY A 78 3.72 -15.57 -6.63
C GLY A 78 4.45 -15.28 -5.33
N ARG A 79 5.42 -14.37 -5.34
CA ARG A 79 6.13 -13.93 -4.15
C ARG A 79 5.38 -12.78 -3.50
N ALA A 80 5.25 -12.80 -2.18
CA ALA A 80 4.60 -11.74 -1.43
C ALA A 80 5.61 -10.65 -1.05
N TYR A 81 5.19 -9.40 -1.18
CA TYR A 81 5.94 -8.24 -0.70
C TYR A 81 5.10 -7.53 0.35
N ILE A 82 5.70 -7.27 1.50
CA ILE A 82 5.08 -6.49 2.56
C ILE A 82 5.89 -5.23 2.83
N THR A 83 5.21 -4.15 3.16
CA THR A 83 5.84 -2.98 3.77
C THR A 83 5.78 -3.14 5.29
N ARG A 84 6.89 -2.91 5.96
CA ARG A 84 7.03 -3.02 7.41
C ARG A 84 7.09 -1.66 8.04
N ALA A 85 6.19 -1.39 8.99
CA ALA A 85 6.22 -0.20 9.81
C ALA A 85 7.22 -0.36 10.96
N VAL A 86 8.30 0.39 10.94
CA VAL A 86 9.28 0.50 12.04
C VAL A 86 9.12 1.84 12.76
N ARG A 87 8.86 2.90 12.01
CA ARG A 87 8.77 4.28 12.47
C ARG A 87 7.53 4.58 13.31
N GLN A 88 6.46 3.84 13.12
CA GLN A 88 5.12 4.12 13.66
C GLN A 88 5.10 4.38 15.18
N LYS A 89 6.01 3.77 15.95
CA LYS A 89 5.99 3.85 17.40
C LYS A 89 6.75 5.05 17.97
N ASN A 90 7.90 5.40 17.40
CA ASN A 90 8.81 6.37 18.02
C ASN A 90 9.07 7.60 17.14
N SER A 91 8.89 7.50 15.84
CA SER A 91 9.29 8.53 14.88
C SER A 91 8.11 9.18 14.15
N GLU A 92 6.88 8.72 14.42
CA GLU A 92 5.64 9.32 13.95
C GLU A 92 4.74 9.71 15.12
N PHE A 93 3.94 10.76 14.92
CA PHE A 93 3.10 11.34 15.97
C PHE A 93 1.63 11.34 15.55
N ASP A 94 0.77 10.81 16.41
CA ASP A 94 -0.66 10.99 16.31
C ASP A 94 -1.07 12.30 17.00
N ILE A 95 -1.73 13.19 16.27
CA ILE A 95 -2.13 14.52 16.77
C ILE A 95 -3.06 14.43 17.97
N ARG A 96 -3.77 13.33 18.19
CA ARG A 96 -4.63 13.09 19.35
C ARG A 96 -3.83 13.03 20.65
N GLY A 97 -2.57 12.61 20.58
CA GLY A 97 -1.60 12.63 21.69
C GLY A 97 -0.97 14.00 21.93
N HIS A 98 -1.08 14.91 20.97
CA HIS A 98 -0.41 16.22 20.94
C HIS A 98 -1.38 17.36 20.64
N ARG A 99 -2.45 17.47 21.43
CA ARG A 99 -3.55 18.44 21.18
C ARG A 99 -3.08 19.89 21.21
N ASP A 100 -2.01 20.19 21.93
CA ASP A 100 -1.35 21.49 21.94
C ASP A 100 -0.71 21.87 20.61
N TRP A 101 -0.45 20.90 19.74
CA TRP A 101 0.08 21.12 18.38
C TRP A 101 -1.01 21.38 17.33
N MET A 102 -2.29 21.13 17.62
CA MET A 102 -3.37 21.13 16.62
C MET A 102 -3.45 22.45 15.85
N THR A 103 -3.39 23.59 16.55
CA THR A 103 -3.45 24.91 15.88
C THR A 103 -2.23 25.15 14.99
N ALA A 104 -1.05 24.74 15.43
CA ALA A 104 0.16 24.85 14.63
C ALA A 104 0.10 23.89 13.43
N SER A 105 -0.30 22.64 13.66
CA SER A 105 -0.40 21.63 12.61
C SER A 105 -1.34 22.07 11.48
N ILE A 106 -2.57 22.53 11.81
CA ILE A 106 -3.53 22.93 10.78
C ILE A 106 -3.12 24.19 10.00
N SER A 107 -2.15 24.95 10.49
CA SER A 107 -1.60 26.11 9.79
C SER A 107 -0.51 25.76 8.78
N LEU A 108 0.02 24.53 8.80
CA LEU A 108 1.05 24.10 7.88
C LEU A 108 0.49 24.03 6.46
N GLN A 109 1.29 24.45 5.48
CA GLN A 109 0.88 24.48 4.08
C GLN A 109 1.78 23.60 3.19
N SER A 110 2.91 23.14 3.72
CA SER A 110 3.88 22.35 2.98
C SER A 110 4.64 21.38 3.89
N VAL A 111 5.29 20.39 3.31
CA VAL A 111 6.17 19.46 4.05
C VAL A 111 7.36 20.19 4.68
N GLU A 112 7.81 21.30 4.09
CA GLU A 112 8.88 22.11 4.67
C GLU A 112 8.41 22.91 5.90
N ASP A 113 7.15 23.35 5.93
CA ASP A 113 6.56 23.91 7.15
C ASP A 113 6.48 22.86 8.27
N ARG A 114 6.12 21.60 7.93
CA ARG A 114 6.16 20.47 8.88
C ARG A 114 7.59 20.23 9.37
N ARG A 115 8.58 20.24 8.48
CA ARG A 115 10.00 20.12 8.84
C ARG A 115 10.42 21.21 9.81
N ALA A 116 10.10 22.47 9.50
CA ALA A 116 10.42 23.60 10.36
C ALA A 116 9.74 23.50 11.73
N PHE A 117 8.48 23.06 11.76
CA PHE A 117 7.73 22.81 13.01
C PHE A 117 8.40 21.72 13.86
N LEU A 118 8.74 20.57 13.28
CA LEU A 118 9.38 19.46 14.00
C LEU A 118 10.77 19.85 14.53
N ARG A 119 11.59 20.49 13.71
CA ARG A 119 12.94 20.97 14.12
C ARG A 119 12.87 22.01 15.23
N LYS A 120 11.86 22.88 15.22
CA LYS A 120 11.63 23.86 16.30
C LYS A 120 11.15 23.19 17.58
N THR A 121 10.19 22.26 17.46
CA THR A 121 9.61 21.54 18.61
C THR A 121 10.67 20.68 19.29
N PHE A 122 11.43 19.95 18.51
CA PHE A 122 12.48 19.04 18.94
C PHE A 122 13.89 19.65 18.75
N ALA A 123 14.03 20.96 18.94
CA ALA A 123 15.36 21.57 18.93
C ALA A 123 16.19 21.06 20.12
N PRO A 124 17.53 20.90 20.01
CA PRO A 124 18.39 20.39 21.09
C PRO A 124 18.23 21.14 22.42
N GLU A 125 17.99 22.44 22.38
CA GLU A 125 17.71 23.28 23.54
C GLU A 125 16.38 22.92 24.26
N ASN A 126 15.49 22.20 23.61
CA ASN A 126 14.24 21.70 24.17
C ASN A 126 14.32 20.26 24.70
N SER A 127 15.50 19.62 24.67
CA SER A 127 15.70 18.21 25.02
C SER A 127 15.09 17.85 26.38
N GLU A 128 15.27 18.69 27.40
CA GLU A 128 14.69 18.46 28.74
C GLU A 128 13.15 18.38 28.74
N LYS A 129 12.49 19.17 27.89
CA LYS A 129 11.01 19.12 27.73
C LYS A 129 10.56 17.89 26.93
N ASN A 130 11.44 17.38 26.09
CA ASN A 130 11.17 16.29 25.15
C ASN A 130 11.67 14.93 25.67
N LYS A 131 11.95 14.76 26.96
CA LYS A 131 12.39 13.48 27.56
C LYS A 131 11.45 12.30 27.33
N TRP A 132 10.24 12.55 26.89
CA TRP A 132 9.28 11.54 26.48
C TRP A 132 9.61 10.97 25.08
N LEU A 133 10.30 11.73 24.22
CA LEU A 133 10.86 11.22 22.96
C LEU A 133 12.02 10.28 23.30
N LYS A 134 12.07 9.14 22.64
CA LYS A 134 13.16 8.19 22.85
C LYS A 134 14.45 8.70 22.22
N ASP A 135 15.54 8.70 22.96
CA ASP A 135 16.89 8.93 22.44
C ASP A 135 17.32 7.71 21.61
N LEU A 136 17.04 7.77 20.31
CA LEU A 136 17.28 6.65 19.39
C LEU A 136 18.69 6.66 18.81
N ASN A 137 19.33 7.83 18.74
CA ASN A 137 20.70 7.99 18.25
C ASN A 137 21.75 7.89 19.37
N GLU A 138 21.30 7.77 20.64
CA GLU A 138 22.12 7.59 21.84
C GLU A 138 23.14 8.73 22.06
N ASP A 139 22.81 9.97 21.62
CA ASP A 139 23.69 11.13 21.78
C ASP A 139 23.46 11.90 23.10
N GLY A 140 22.46 11.47 23.92
CA GLY A 140 22.07 12.08 25.17
C GLY A 140 21.14 13.28 25.04
N SER A 141 20.67 13.57 23.83
CA SER A 141 19.66 14.59 23.52
C SER A 141 18.37 13.95 23.05
N HIS A 142 17.22 14.53 23.39
CA HIS A 142 15.91 14.13 22.87
C HIS A 142 15.47 15.16 21.84
N ASP A 143 15.97 15.03 20.62
CA ASP A 143 15.82 16.04 19.59
C ASP A 143 15.37 15.47 18.23
N TRP A 144 15.22 16.33 17.21
CA TRP A 144 14.71 15.95 15.90
C TRP A 144 15.57 14.88 15.18
N LYS A 145 16.85 14.69 15.58
CA LYS A 145 17.71 13.67 14.97
C LYS A 145 17.27 12.26 15.35
N ASP A 146 16.64 12.09 16.53
CA ASP A 146 16.07 10.80 16.92
C ASP A 146 15.02 10.33 15.91
N LEU A 147 14.29 11.25 15.29
CA LEU A 147 13.29 10.95 14.27
C LEU A 147 13.90 10.46 12.95
N THR A 148 15.23 10.50 12.80
CA THR A 148 15.94 10.09 11.59
C THR A 148 16.61 8.71 11.69
N VAL A 149 16.44 8.00 12.80
CA VAL A 149 17.12 6.72 13.07
C VAL A 149 16.34 5.54 12.51
N GLU A 150 15.06 5.45 12.82
CA GLU A 150 14.20 4.34 12.38
C GLU A 150 13.90 4.44 10.88
N LYS A 151 13.86 3.28 10.21
CA LYS A 151 13.62 3.16 8.77
C LYS A 151 12.63 2.07 8.51
N ASP A 152 11.60 2.39 7.75
CA ASP A 152 10.66 1.40 7.26
C ASP A 152 11.28 0.56 6.14
N GLU A 153 10.74 -0.61 5.91
CA GLU A 153 11.38 -1.65 5.09
C GLU A 153 10.37 -2.29 4.13
N ILE A 154 10.88 -2.86 3.04
CA ILE A 154 10.12 -3.81 2.21
C ILE A 154 10.76 -5.18 2.34
N TRP A 155 9.93 -6.16 2.65
CA TRP A 155 10.33 -7.56 2.75
C TRP A 155 9.63 -8.40 1.69
N ARG A 156 10.37 -9.32 1.07
CA ARG A 156 9.87 -10.31 0.12
C ARG A 156 9.80 -11.68 0.78
N VAL A 157 8.61 -12.25 0.84
CA VAL A 157 8.30 -13.54 1.46
C VAL A 157 8.04 -14.57 0.36
N GLU A 158 8.67 -15.74 0.46
CA GLU A 158 8.72 -16.73 -0.62
C GLU A 158 8.51 -18.15 -0.09
N ASP A 159 7.71 -18.92 -0.82
CA ASP A 159 7.66 -20.37 -0.83
C ASP A 159 8.64 -20.86 -1.91
N LYS A 160 9.87 -21.18 -1.50
CA LYS A 160 10.94 -21.55 -2.45
C LYS A 160 10.99 -23.04 -2.78
N ASP A 161 10.54 -23.89 -1.86
CA ASP A 161 10.51 -25.33 -2.10
C ASP A 161 9.20 -25.81 -2.76
N GLY A 162 8.20 -24.94 -2.82
CA GLY A 162 6.94 -25.18 -3.55
C GLY A 162 5.94 -26.05 -2.81
N ASP A 163 6.07 -26.18 -1.49
CA ASP A 163 5.20 -27.00 -0.65
C ASP A 163 3.86 -26.31 -0.30
N GLY A 164 3.73 -25.02 -0.64
CA GLY A 164 2.53 -24.21 -0.40
C GLY A 164 2.60 -23.34 0.85
N VAL A 165 3.74 -23.31 1.56
CA VAL A 165 3.98 -22.50 2.75
C VAL A 165 5.31 -21.76 2.59
N ALA A 166 5.36 -20.49 2.93
CA ALA A 166 6.58 -19.71 2.83
C ALA A 166 7.55 -20.04 3.98
N GLU A 167 8.81 -20.24 3.64
CA GLU A 167 9.88 -20.50 4.59
C GLU A 167 11.00 -19.44 4.55
N THR A 168 10.95 -18.51 3.59
CA THR A 168 12.01 -17.52 3.40
C THR A 168 11.43 -16.10 3.35
N SER A 169 12.07 -15.16 4.04
CA SER A 169 11.80 -13.74 3.94
C SER A 169 13.11 -12.97 3.76
N THR A 170 13.14 -12.06 2.77
CA THR A 170 14.32 -11.28 2.40
C THR A 170 14.01 -9.80 2.45
N LYS A 171 14.80 -9.01 3.17
CA LYS A 171 14.72 -7.55 3.13
C LYS A 171 15.22 -7.07 1.77
N VAL A 172 14.33 -6.49 0.97
CA VAL A 172 14.62 -6.06 -0.41
C VAL A 172 14.76 -4.55 -0.57
N PHE A 173 14.39 -3.77 0.47
CA PHE A 173 14.58 -2.32 0.49
C PHE A 173 14.60 -1.80 1.92
N ILE A 174 15.38 -0.73 2.13
CA ILE A 174 15.39 0.08 3.35
C ILE A 174 15.05 1.51 2.95
N GLY A 175 13.99 2.05 3.56
CA GLY A 175 13.45 3.36 3.26
C GLY A 175 14.35 4.53 3.65
N PRO A 176 14.01 5.74 3.18
CA PRO A 176 14.59 6.97 3.70
C PRO A 176 14.22 7.16 5.18
N SER A 177 14.95 8.03 5.86
CA SER A 177 14.64 8.43 7.21
C SER A 177 15.05 9.88 7.43
N GLU A 178 14.08 10.75 7.28
CA GLU A 178 14.15 12.14 7.67
C GLU A 178 13.13 12.42 8.77
N GLU A 179 13.22 13.53 9.46
CA GLU A 179 12.25 13.89 10.51
C GLU A 179 10.80 14.01 9.99
N ILE A 180 10.64 14.26 8.68
CA ILE A 180 9.34 14.35 8.00
C ILE A 180 8.94 13.05 7.28
N THR A 181 9.76 12.00 7.34
CA THR A 181 9.37 10.72 6.74
C THR A 181 8.19 10.14 7.51
N ASP A 182 7.13 9.82 6.79
CA ASP A 182 5.92 9.20 7.32
C ASP A 182 6.09 7.67 7.40
N VAL A 183 5.09 6.96 7.91
CA VAL A 183 5.08 5.49 7.95
C VAL A 183 4.92 4.91 6.55
N ALA A 184 5.53 3.74 6.33
CA ALA A 184 5.41 2.98 5.09
C ALA A 184 3.94 2.73 4.73
N GLY A 185 3.60 3.06 3.51
CA GLY A 185 2.29 2.81 2.92
C GLY A 185 2.30 1.65 1.93
N GLY A 186 1.57 1.80 0.83
CA GLY A 186 1.42 0.79 -0.20
C GLY A 186 2.68 0.50 -1.01
N VAL A 187 2.75 -0.69 -1.56
CA VAL A 187 3.77 -1.11 -2.51
C VAL A 187 3.14 -1.79 -3.72
N LEU A 188 3.66 -1.50 -4.89
CA LEU A 188 3.32 -2.18 -6.16
C LEU A 188 4.62 -2.74 -6.74
N VAL A 189 4.65 -4.03 -7.07
CA VAL A 189 5.82 -4.68 -7.68
C VAL A 189 5.50 -5.09 -9.10
N ARG A 190 6.34 -4.63 -10.05
CA ARG A 190 6.26 -5.00 -11.46
C ARG A 190 7.48 -5.85 -11.87
N GLU A 191 7.55 -6.24 -13.14
CA GLU A 191 8.63 -7.14 -13.62
C GLU A 191 10.04 -6.55 -13.47
N ASP A 192 10.20 -5.22 -13.60
CA ASP A 192 11.52 -4.58 -13.69
C ASP A 192 11.70 -3.44 -12.67
N ASP A 193 10.65 -3.02 -11.95
CA ASP A 193 10.69 -1.99 -10.93
C ASP A 193 9.61 -2.21 -9.86
N ALA A 194 9.68 -1.41 -8.79
CA ALA A 194 8.61 -1.34 -7.80
C ALA A 194 8.30 0.13 -7.48
N PHE A 195 7.10 0.37 -6.98
CA PHE A 195 6.64 1.66 -6.49
C PHE A 195 6.29 1.54 -5.03
N TRP A 196 6.75 2.49 -4.23
CA TRP A 196 6.51 2.51 -2.80
C TRP A 196 6.15 3.91 -2.33
N CYS A 197 5.03 4.05 -1.67
CA CYS A 197 4.61 5.32 -1.10
C CYS A 197 4.96 5.41 0.38
N THR A 198 5.62 6.49 0.75
CA THR A 198 5.86 6.92 2.12
C THR A 198 6.09 8.42 2.12
N GLY A 199 5.30 9.19 2.87
CA GLY A 199 5.50 10.64 2.88
C GLY A 199 6.94 11.02 3.24
N PRO A 200 7.48 12.07 2.64
CA PRO A 200 6.82 13.00 1.71
C PRO A 200 6.86 12.62 0.23
N ASP A 201 7.26 11.39 -0.14
CA ASP A 201 7.55 11.03 -1.53
C ASP A 201 6.81 9.78 -2.01
N MET A 202 6.56 9.75 -3.31
CA MET A 202 6.29 8.54 -4.07
C MET A 202 7.58 8.07 -4.74
N TRP A 203 8.03 6.87 -4.38
CA TRP A 203 9.31 6.33 -4.81
C TRP A 203 9.14 5.30 -5.93
N ARG A 204 9.97 5.41 -6.97
CA ARG A 204 10.24 4.34 -7.91
C ARG A 204 11.54 3.65 -7.50
N LEU A 205 11.50 2.34 -7.35
CA LEU A 205 12.61 1.50 -6.90
C LEU A 205 13.10 0.61 -8.05
N THR A 206 14.41 0.45 -8.18
CA THR A 206 15.00 -0.38 -9.24
C THR A 206 16.14 -1.22 -8.67
N ASP A 207 16.11 -2.52 -8.97
CA ASP A 207 17.19 -3.47 -8.76
C ASP A 207 18.07 -3.50 -10.03
N LYS A 208 19.11 -2.66 -10.08
CA LYS A 208 19.96 -2.49 -11.28
C LYS A 208 20.95 -3.63 -11.48
N ASN A 209 21.41 -4.21 -10.39
CA ASN A 209 22.41 -5.28 -10.41
C ASN A 209 21.78 -6.67 -10.41
N LYS A 210 20.46 -6.77 -10.23
CA LYS A 210 19.64 -7.99 -10.23
C LYS A 210 20.01 -8.98 -9.11
N ASP A 211 20.43 -8.46 -7.95
CA ASP A 211 20.70 -9.27 -6.76
C ASP A 211 19.45 -9.49 -5.88
N GLY A 212 18.34 -8.86 -6.21
CA GLY A 212 17.07 -8.95 -5.51
C GLY A 212 16.86 -7.89 -4.43
N PHE A 213 17.77 -6.91 -4.33
CA PHE A 213 17.65 -5.72 -3.48
C PHE A 213 17.48 -4.47 -4.36
N TYR A 214 16.55 -3.58 -4.00
CA TYR A 214 16.34 -2.32 -4.71
C TYR A 214 17.35 -1.27 -4.23
N GLU A 215 18.54 -1.23 -4.83
CA GLU A 215 19.59 -0.28 -4.45
C GLU A 215 19.38 1.13 -5.00
N SER A 216 18.52 1.29 -6.00
CA SER A 216 18.21 2.58 -6.63
C SER A 216 16.79 3.01 -6.32
N LYS A 217 16.65 4.27 -5.88
CA LYS A 217 15.36 4.92 -5.67
C LYS A 217 15.33 6.28 -6.36
N GLU A 218 14.18 6.64 -6.90
CA GLU A 218 13.88 7.94 -7.48
C GLU A 218 12.56 8.44 -6.91
N SER A 219 12.53 9.69 -6.41
CA SER A 219 11.27 10.36 -6.09
C SER A 219 10.60 10.79 -7.38
N ILE A 220 9.45 10.21 -7.69
CA ILE A 220 8.67 10.57 -8.87
C ILE A 220 7.62 11.63 -8.58
N SER A 221 7.28 11.85 -7.32
CA SER A 221 6.39 12.89 -6.83
C SER A 221 6.70 13.21 -5.37
N HIS A 222 6.65 14.48 -4.97
CA HIS A 222 7.00 14.98 -3.64
C HIS A 222 5.97 16.00 -3.14
N GLY A 223 5.76 16.05 -1.82
CA GLY A 223 4.90 17.04 -1.18
C GLY A 223 3.73 16.47 -0.38
N TYR A 224 3.82 15.22 0.05
CA TYR A 224 2.80 14.50 0.82
C TYR A 224 3.08 14.55 2.32
N ALA A 225 2.02 14.46 3.14
CA ALA A 225 2.07 14.55 4.60
C ALA A 225 2.46 15.96 5.09
N VAL A 226 1.61 16.92 4.80
CA VAL A 226 1.77 18.33 5.20
C VAL A 226 1.55 18.50 6.70
N HIS A 227 0.50 17.86 7.25
CA HIS A 227 0.13 17.96 8.65
C HIS A 227 0.74 16.85 9.51
N ILE A 228 0.79 17.08 10.83
CA ILE A 228 0.81 16.03 11.83
C ILE A 228 -0.65 15.65 12.04
N GLY A 229 -1.05 14.48 11.55
CA GLY A 229 -2.44 14.07 11.51
C GLY A 229 -2.77 12.91 12.44
N PHE A 230 -3.74 12.13 12.03
CA PHE A 230 -4.08 10.89 12.72
C PHE A 230 -3.18 9.77 12.24
N GLY A 231 -2.83 8.83 13.13
CA GLY A 231 -2.07 7.64 12.74
C GLY A 231 -2.75 6.89 11.60
N ALA A 232 -1.94 6.36 10.66
CA ALA A 232 -2.38 5.66 9.45
C ALA A 232 -3.15 6.50 8.40
N HIS A 233 -3.06 7.83 8.43
CA HIS A 233 -3.58 8.71 7.38
C HIS A 233 -2.52 9.14 6.37
N GLY A 234 -1.36 8.48 6.38
CA GLY A 234 -0.27 8.69 5.44
C GLY A 234 -0.59 8.20 4.02
N MET A 235 0.45 8.18 3.20
CA MET A 235 0.34 7.67 1.83
C MET A 235 0.04 6.17 1.85
N SER A 236 -0.88 5.72 0.99
CA SER A 236 -1.27 4.31 0.90
C SER A 236 -1.87 3.99 -0.48
N GLY A 237 -2.18 2.73 -0.71
CA GLY A 237 -2.81 2.25 -1.92
C GLY A 237 -2.01 2.58 -3.19
N VAL A 238 -1.17 1.66 -3.68
CA VAL A 238 -0.44 1.85 -4.95
C VAL A 238 -0.89 0.79 -5.93
N ILE A 239 -1.46 1.21 -7.07
CA ILE A 239 -1.88 0.28 -8.13
C ILE A 239 -1.52 0.85 -9.51
N GLN A 240 -1.39 -0.03 -10.51
CA GLN A 240 -1.35 0.37 -11.90
C GLN A 240 -2.76 0.37 -12.48
N GLY A 241 -3.20 1.52 -12.99
CA GLY A 241 -4.51 1.66 -13.63
C GLY A 241 -4.57 1.01 -15.01
N PRO A 242 -5.79 0.81 -15.54
CA PRO A 242 -5.97 0.25 -16.90
C PRO A 242 -5.43 1.16 -18.00
N ASP A 243 -5.19 2.45 -17.72
CA ASP A 243 -4.52 3.42 -18.58
C ASP A 243 -2.98 3.30 -18.56
N GLY A 244 -2.43 2.42 -17.72
CA GLY A 244 -0.99 2.19 -17.55
C GLY A 244 -0.32 3.14 -16.58
N LYS A 245 -1.00 4.17 -16.08
CA LYS A 245 -0.48 5.10 -15.06
C LYS A 245 -0.41 4.41 -13.69
N ILE A 246 0.44 4.94 -12.83
CA ILE A 246 0.53 4.56 -11.42
C ILE A 246 -0.39 5.49 -10.63
N TYR A 247 -1.22 4.90 -9.78
CA TYR A 247 -2.16 5.58 -8.89
C TYR A 247 -1.74 5.38 -7.44
N TRP A 248 -1.85 6.42 -6.63
CA TRP A 248 -1.62 6.38 -5.18
C TRP A 248 -2.45 7.46 -4.50
N GLN A 249 -2.59 7.37 -3.19
CA GLN A 249 -3.34 8.35 -2.42
C GLN A 249 -2.61 8.76 -1.15
N ILE A 250 -3.07 9.84 -0.55
CA ILE A 250 -2.77 10.24 0.83
C ILE A 250 -4.08 10.66 1.50
N GLY A 251 -4.19 10.37 2.82
CA GLY A 251 -5.29 10.85 3.64
C GLY A 251 -5.20 12.35 3.94
N ASP A 252 -6.03 12.81 4.86
CA ASP A 252 -6.26 14.23 5.14
C ASP A 252 -5.12 14.94 5.88
N ILE A 253 -4.00 14.28 6.10
CA ILE A 253 -2.74 14.96 6.45
C ILE A 253 -2.17 15.75 5.28
N GLY A 254 -2.77 15.63 4.13
CA GLY A 254 -2.73 16.56 3.02
C GLY A 254 -1.49 16.50 2.14
N ALA A 255 -1.58 17.25 1.04
CA ALA A 255 -0.54 17.33 0.02
C ALA A 255 -0.36 18.77 -0.50
N ASN A 256 0.87 19.11 -0.84
CA ASN A 256 1.22 20.33 -1.59
C ASN A 256 2.36 19.97 -2.55
N ILE A 257 2.00 19.68 -3.78
CA ILE A 257 2.84 19.02 -4.77
C ILE A 257 3.20 20.04 -5.86
N VAL A 258 4.45 20.01 -6.29
CA VAL A 258 4.84 20.62 -7.56
C VAL A 258 5.25 19.49 -8.49
N ASP A 259 4.49 19.30 -9.56
CA ASP A 259 4.72 18.21 -10.51
C ASP A 259 5.93 18.45 -11.41
N LYS A 260 6.31 17.47 -12.22
CA LYS A 260 7.47 17.57 -13.14
C LYS A 260 7.27 18.62 -14.25
N ALA A 261 6.06 19.09 -14.50
CA ALA A 261 5.77 20.19 -15.42
C ALA A 261 5.84 21.58 -14.72
N GLY A 262 6.03 21.60 -13.39
CA GLY A 262 6.08 22.80 -12.58
C GLY A 262 4.70 23.34 -12.16
N VAL A 263 3.64 22.56 -12.36
CA VAL A 263 2.30 22.91 -11.91
C VAL A 263 2.16 22.59 -10.42
N LYS A 264 1.55 23.52 -9.68
CA LYS A 264 1.33 23.40 -8.24
C LYS A 264 -0.07 22.85 -7.96
N HIS A 265 -0.15 21.85 -7.09
CA HIS A 265 -1.37 21.18 -6.64
C HIS A 265 -1.45 21.31 -5.11
N GLU A 266 -2.40 22.13 -4.62
CA GLU A 266 -2.48 22.52 -3.20
C GLU A 266 -3.72 21.93 -2.53
N TYR A 267 -3.53 20.89 -1.75
CA TYR A 267 -4.55 20.16 -0.99
C TYR A 267 -4.06 19.90 0.46
N PRO A 268 -3.65 20.95 1.22
CA PRO A 268 -3.03 20.72 2.53
C PRO A 268 -4.03 20.18 3.58
N ASN A 269 -5.32 20.42 3.41
CA ASN A 269 -6.36 20.11 4.41
C ASN A 269 -7.31 18.98 3.99
N GLU A 270 -6.92 18.14 3.08
CA GLU A 270 -7.74 17.06 2.54
C GLU A 270 -6.87 15.96 1.94
N GLY A 271 -7.39 14.76 1.89
CA GLY A 271 -6.77 13.67 1.17
C GLY A 271 -7.01 13.80 -0.33
N VAL A 272 -6.06 13.25 -1.09
CA VAL A 272 -6.09 13.23 -2.55
C VAL A 272 -5.70 11.87 -3.10
N LEU A 273 -6.36 11.47 -4.18
CA LEU A 273 -5.97 10.36 -5.04
C LEU A 273 -5.40 10.95 -6.32
N VAL A 274 -4.20 10.52 -6.67
CA VAL A 274 -3.43 11.06 -7.80
C VAL A 274 -2.93 9.94 -8.70
N ARG A 275 -2.53 10.31 -9.93
CA ARG A 275 -1.88 9.40 -10.89
C ARG A 275 -0.79 10.11 -11.67
N SER A 276 0.17 9.34 -12.17
CA SER A 276 1.15 9.80 -13.15
C SER A 276 1.64 8.66 -14.03
N ASN A 277 2.38 8.97 -15.08
CA ASN A 277 3.21 7.98 -15.74
C ASN A 277 4.23 7.39 -14.75
N PRO A 278 4.76 6.17 -15.01
CA PRO A 278 5.73 5.52 -14.12
C PRO A 278 7.01 6.33 -13.82
N ASP A 279 7.31 7.32 -14.64
CA ASP A 279 8.42 8.26 -14.45
C ASP A 279 8.02 9.56 -13.74
N GLY A 280 6.76 9.71 -13.30
CA GLY A 280 6.22 10.89 -12.64
C GLY A 280 5.79 12.03 -13.57
N THR A 281 5.88 11.86 -14.88
CA THR A 281 5.32 12.80 -15.87
C THR A 281 3.81 12.65 -15.98
N ASP A 282 3.16 13.64 -16.59
CA ASP A 282 1.71 13.64 -16.82
C ASP A 282 0.92 13.38 -15.52
N PHE A 283 1.29 14.14 -14.49
CA PHE A 283 0.70 14.07 -13.16
C PHE A 283 -0.69 14.68 -13.15
N GLU A 284 -1.63 14.00 -12.47
CA GLU A 284 -3.01 14.45 -12.35
C GLU A 284 -3.56 14.15 -10.95
N VAL A 285 -4.39 15.06 -10.42
CA VAL A 285 -5.23 14.80 -9.27
C VAL A 285 -6.55 14.22 -9.78
N VAL A 286 -6.81 12.96 -9.42
CA VAL A 286 -8.00 12.21 -9.87
C VAL A 286 -9.21 12.56 -9.01
N ALA A 287 -9.04 12.53 -7.69
CA ALA A 287 -10.09 12.85 -6.73
C ALA A 287 -9.50 13.51 -5.49
N HIS A 288 -10.31 14.33 -4.81
CA HIS A 288 -9.89 15.01 -3.59
C HIS A 288 -11.05 15.11 -2.59
N GLY A 289 -10.84 15.80 -1.46
CA GLY A 289 -11.86 15.85 -0.40
C GLY A 289 -12.05 14.49 0.29
N ILE A 290 -11.03 13.68 0.30
CA ILE A 290 -10.95 12.34 0.91
C ILE A 290 -10.48 12.51 2.35
N ARG A 291 -10.97 11.68 3.28
CA ARG A 291 -10.37 11.61 4.62
C ARG A 291 -9.25 10.59 4.67
N ASN A 292 -9.52 9.33 4.34
CA ASN A 292 -8.50 8.29 4.31
C ASN A 292 -9.02 7.02 3.63
N ASP A 293 -8.82 6.91 2.33
CA ASP A 293 -9.29 5.76 1.54
C ASP A 293 -8.43 4.49 1.72
N HIS A 294 -7.28 4.55 2.33
CA HIS A 294 -6.28 3.50 2.51
C HIS A 294 -5.95 2.71 1.24
N GLU A 295 -6.90 1.98 0.68
CA GLU A 295 -6.78 1.32 -0.63
C GLU A 295 -8.00 1.59 -1.51
N PHE A 296 -7.78 1.48 -2.80
CA PHE A 296 -8.78 1.66 -3.86
C PHE A 296 -8.50 0.64 -4.96
N VAL A 297 -9.51 0.32 -5.77
CA VAL A 297 -9.40 -0.74 -6.77
C VAL A 297 -10.24 -0.43 -8.00
N PHE A 298 -9.75 -0.80 -9.17
CA PHE A 298 -10.54 -0.82 -10.39
C PHE A 298 -11.32 -2.13 -10.51
N ASP A 299 -12.58 -2.01 -10.93
CA ASP A 299 -13.29 -3.17 -11.48
C ASP A 299 -12.80 -3.49 -12.91
N GLU A 300 -13.35 -4.51 -13.52
CA GLU A 300 -12.97 -4.92 -14.89
C GLU A 300 -13.35 -3.91 -15.99
N TYR A 301 -14.16 -2.91 -15.66
CA TYR A 301 -14.61 -1.84 -16.57
C TYR A 301 -13.87 -0.53 -16.36
N GLY A 302 -12.95 -0.47 -15.40
CA GLY A 302 -12.18 0.72 -15.06
C GLY A 302 -12.89 1.68 -14.11
N ASN A 303 -13.96 1.26 -13.42
CA ASN A 303 -14.56 2.05 -12.37
C ASN A 303 -13.70 1.97 -11.11
N LEU A 304 -13.39 3.11 -10.51
CA LEU A 304 -12.55 3.24 -9.35
C LEU A 304 -13.40 3.29 -8.08
N ILE A 305 -13.27 2.29 -7.24
CA ILE A 305 -14.04 2.11 -6.01
C ILE A 305 -13.12 2.12 -4.81
N SER A 306 -13.55 2.77 -3.73
CA SER A 306 -12.86 2.80 -2.45
C SER A 306 -13.84 2.83 -1.28
N SER A 307 -13.32 2.77 -0.06
CA SER A 307 -14.07 3.02 1.17
C SER A 307 -13.34 4.09 1.98
N ASP A 308 -13.97 5.26 2.10
CA ASP A 308 -13.42 6.42 2.79
C ASP A 308 -13.81 6.40 4.27
N ASN A 309 -12.81 6.54 5.12
CA ASN A 309 -12.94 6.47 6.57
C ASN A 309 -13.81 7.59 7.13
N ASP A 310 -14.50 7.36 8.23
CA ASP A 310 -15.38 8.33 8.89
C ASP A 310 -14.63 9.45 9.64
N GLY A 311 -15.34 10.38 10.24
CA GLY A 311 -14.79 11.48 11.03
C GLY A 311 -14.62 11.18 12.52
N ASP A 312 -14.72 9.92 12.96
CA ASP A 312 -14.67 9.45 14.35
C ASP A 312 -15.79 10.05 15.24
N HIS A 313 -16.93 10.41 14.69
CA HIS A 313 -18.09 10.83 15.46
C HIS A 313 -18.98 9.65 15.83
N GLN A 314 -19.56 9.68 17.00
CA GLN A 314 -20.48 8.63 17.44
C GLN A 314 -21.65 8.48 16.47
N GLY A 315 -21.86 7.27 15.93
CA GLY A 315 -22.91 6.95 14.97
C GLY A 315 -22.60 7.36 13.52
N GLU A 316 -21.37 7.76 13.24
CA GLU A 316 -20.85 7.89 11.89
C GLU A 316 -20.38 6.54 11.38
N SER A 317 -20.33 6.36 10.07
CA SER A 317 -19.80 5.17 9.41
C SER A 317 -19.06 5.57 8.16
N GLU A 318 -18.12 4.76 7.78
CA GLU A 318 -17.34 4.87 6.56
C GLU A 318 -18.26 4.94 5.33
N ARG A 319 -17.70 5.40 4.24
CA ARG A 319 -18.42 5.59 3.00
C ARG A 319 -17.81 4.75 1.89
N LEU A 320 -18.58 3.83 1.35
CA LEU A 320 -18.23 3.20 0.08
C LEU A 320 -18.41 4.24 -1.03
N VAL A 321 -17.37 4.54 -1.78
CA VAL A 321 -17.33 5.64 -2.75
C VAL A 321 -16.99 5.15 -4.16
N HIS A 322 -17.58 5.78 -5.16
CA HIS A 322 -17.17 5.69 -6.55
C HIS A 322 -16.39 6.97 -6.86
N LEU A 323 -15.09 6.85 -7.03
CA LEU A 323 -14.19 7.97 -7.34
C LEU A 323 -14.19 8.24 -8.83
N VAL A 324 -14.43 9.50 -9.21
CA VAL A 324 -14.51 9.93 -10.61
C VAL A 324 -13.51 11.05 -10.82
N ASP A 325 -12.91 11.13 -12.00
CA ASP A 325 -11.94 12.18 -12.35
C ASP A 325 -12.50 13.57 -12.04
N GLY A 326 -11.75 14.35 -11.24
CA GLY A 326 -12.12 15.70 -10.80
C GLY A 326 -13.16 15.76 -9.69
N SER A 327 -13.49 14.63 -9.03
CA SER A 327 -14.48 14.60 -7.96
C SER A 327 -13.95 15.14 -6.63
N ASP A 328 -14.82 15.84 -5.90
CA ASP A 328 -14.65 16.24 -4.49
C ASP A 328 -15.57 15.38 -3.63
N SER A 329 -14.99 14.61 -2.72
CA SER A 329 -15.75 13.83 -1.74
C SER A 329 -16.17 14.64 -0.51
N GLY A 330 -15.71 15.89 -0.39
CA GLY A 330 -16.21 16.91 0.54
C GLY A 330 -15.53 16.99 1.90
N TRP A 331 -14.59 16.10 2.23
CA TRP A 331 -13.90 16.14 3.52
C TRP A 331 -12.89 17.29 3.61
N ARG A 332 -12.74 17.84 4.81
CA ARG A 332 -11.70 18.83 5.18
C ARG A 332 -11.22 18.53 6.60
N SER A 333 -9.91 18.39 6.79
CA SER A 333 -9.29 17.97 8.05
C SER A 333 -9.56 18.92 9.23
N ASN A 334 -9.73 20.21 8.96
CA ASN A 334 -10.03 21.20 9.97
C ASN A 334 -11.39 20.99 10.67
N TRP A 335 -12.33 20.29 10.04
CA TRP A 335 -13.59 19.93 10.71
C TRP A 335 -13.35 18.99 11.89
N GLN A 336 -12.45 18.02 11.73
CA GLN A 336 -12.14 17.08 12.79
C GLN A 336 -11.27 17.72 13.89
N TYR A 337 -10.36 18.61 13.54
CA TYR A 337 -9.58 19.35 14.55
C TYR A 337 -10.46 20.17 15.49
N GLY A 338 -11.51 20.79 14.99
CA GLY A 338 -12.50 21.48 15.81
C GLY A 338 -13.10 20.59 16.89
N LYS A 339 -13.36 19.31 16.62
CA LYS A 339 -13.87 18.33 17.57
C LYS A 339 -12.98 18.22 18.82
N TYR A 340 -11.66 18.28 18.68
CA TYR A 340 -10.69 18.12 19.76
C TYR A 340 -10.34 19.43 20.46
N THR A 341 -10.43 20.58 19.76
CA THR A 341 -10.12 21.90 20.31
C THR A 341 -11.31 22.54 21.02
N ASP A 342 -12.52 22.31 20.53
CA ASP A 342 -13.77 22.80 21.13
C ASP A 342 -14.90 21.75 21.05
N PRO A 343 -14.84 20.68 21.84
CA PRO A 343 -15.79 19.57 21.77
C PRO A 343 -17.22 19.98 22.13
N ARG A 344 -17.43 21.09 22.83
CA ARG A 344 -18.78 21.58 23.16
C ARG A 344 -19.49 22.18 21.96
N ASN A 345 -18.77 22.83 21.06
CA ASN A 345 -19.32 23.48 19.89
C ASN A 345 -19.17 22.64 18.62
N ASN A 346 -18.39 21.57 18.67
CA ASN A 346 -18.09 20.71 17.52
C ASN A 346 -18.58 19.27 17.71
N GLY A 347 -19.70 19.11 18.38
CA GLY A 347 -20.39 17.81 18.48
C GLY A 347 -21.25 17.48 17.27
N TYR A 348 -21.17 18.30 16.22
CA TYR A 348 -21.97 18.12 15.03
C TYR A 348 -21.14 17.62 13.85
N ASN A 349 -21.75 16.73 13.13
CA ASN A 349 -21.15 16.02 12.01
C ASN A 349 -21.55 16.73 10.72
N VAL A 350 -20.74 17.69 10.28
CA VAL A 350 -21.01 18.56 9.11
C VAL A 350 -21.30 17.74 7.86
N TRP A 351 -20.50 16.74 7.65
CA TRP A 351 -20.47 15.90 6.50
C TRP A 351 -21.75 15.04 6.35
N MET A 352 -22.13 14.34 7.41
CA MET A 352 -23.27 13.41 7.38
C MET A 352 -24.59 14.09 7.73
N LYS A 353 -24.63 14.92 8.77
CA LYS A 353 -25.85 15.59 9.23
C LYS A 353 -26.33 16.65 8.27
N GLU A 354 -25.44 17.44 7.71
CA GLU A 354 -25.77 18.45 6.70
C GLU A 354 -26.08 17.87 5.33
N LYS A 355 -25.69 16.60 5.08
CA LYS A 355 -25.89 15.92 3.80
C LYS A 355 -25.44 16.78 2.61
N LEU A 356 -24.23 17.31 2.69
CA LEU A 356 -23.67 18.22 1.67
C LEU A 356 -23.59 17.58 0.28
N TYR A 357 -23.62 16.27 0.20
CA TYR A 357 -23.69 15.48 -1.02
C TYR A 357 -25.08 15.37 -1.65
N THR A 358 -26.12 15.95 -1.02
CA THR A 358 -27.50 15.84 -1.51
C THR A 358 -27.97 17.18 -2.07
N ALA A 359 -28.48 17.19 -3.30
CA ALA A 359 -29.17 18.34 -3.87
C ALA A 359 -30.40 18.70 -3.02
N ARG A 360 -30.59 19.97 -2.71
CA ARG A 360 -31.65 20.48 -1.82
C ARG A 360 -32.92 20.90 -2.56
N TRP A 361 -32.84 21.04 -3.89
CA TRP A 361 -33.95 21.31 -4.77
C TRP A 361 -33.66 20.81 -6.19
N ASP A 362 -34.69 20.63 -7.00
CA ASP A 362 -34.57 20.22 -8.39
C ASP A 362 -33.75 21.22 -9.20
N GLY A 363 -32.75 20.71 -9.93
CA GLY A 363 -31.86 21.53 -10.74
C GLY A 363 -30.66 22.10 -10.00
N GLN A 364 -30.52 21.88 -8.68
CA GLN A 364 -29.26 22.19 -7.97
C GLN A 364 -28.16 21.24 -8.41
N ALA A 365 -27.00 21.80 -8.79
CA ALA A 365 -25.80 21.01 -8.99
C ALA A 365 -25.35 20.36 -7.68
N ALA A 366 -24.98 19.10 -7.72
CA ALA A 366 -24.27 18.46 -6.62
C ALA A 366 -22.80 18.89 -6.67
N TYR A 367 -22.30 19.47 -5.58
CA TYR A 367 -20.89 19.91 -5.48
C TYR A 367 -19.97 18.77 -5.03
N ILE A 368 -20.54 17.78 -4.35
CA ILE A 368 -19.86 16.67 -3.71
C ILE A 368 -20.46 15.39 -4.24
N ILE A 369 -19.64 14.43 -4.57
CA ILE A 369 -20.12 13.11 -4.99
C ILE A 369 -20.74 12.39 -3.79
N PRO A 370 -22.00 11.93 -3.89
CA PRO A 370 -22.60 11.13 -2.83
C PRO A 370 -21.89 9.78 -2.72
N PRO A 371 -21.76 9.21 -1.50
CA PRO A 371 -21.32 7.84 -1.35
C PRO A 371 -22.31 6.86 -1.98
N ILE A 372 -21.85 5.68 -2.36
CA ILE A 372 -22.72 4.56 -2.74
C ILE A 372 -23.62 4.24 -1.56
N GLN A 373 -23.03 4.05 -0.38
CA GLN A 373 -23.69 3.97 0.93
C GLN A 373 -22.68 4.06 2.07
N ASN A 374 -23.14 4.11 3.33
CA ASN A 374 -22.30 3.84 4.48
C ASN A 374 -21.90 2.37 4.51
N PHE A 375 -20.68 2.08 5.00
CA PHE A 375 -20.12 0.75 4.94
C PHE A 375 -19.38 0.38 6.25
N HIS A 376 -18.49 -0.60 6.22
CA HIS A 376 -17.78 -1.13 7.38
C HIS A 376 -16.69 -0.22 7.90
N ASN A 377 -16.38 -0.33 9.19
CA ASN A 377 -15.44 0.52 9.89
C ASN A 377 -13.97 0.19 9.56
N GLY A 378 -13.09 1.21 9.62
CA GLY A 378 -11.65 1.06 9.51
C GLY A 378 -11.20 0.34 8.24
N PRO A 379 -11.58 0.83 7.06
CA PRO A 379 -11.18 0.19 5.80
C PRO A 379 -9.66 0.27 5.62
N THR A 380 -9.06 -0.86 5.22
CA THR A 380 -7.64 -0.91 4.87
C THR A 380 -7.44 -1.57 3.50
N GLY A 381 -7.24 -2.88 3.40
CA GLY A 381 -7.02 -3.58 2.15
C GLY A 381 -8.26 -3.71 1.28
N MET A 382 -8.13 -3.52 -0.04
CA MET A 382 -9.24 -3.70 -0.98
C MET A 382 -8.76 -4.32 -2.31
N VAL A 383 -9.52 -5.31 -2.82
CA VAL A 383 -9.25 -5.92 -4.14
C VAL A 383 -10.54 -6.30 -4.86
N TYR A 384 -10.46 -6.43 -6.18
CA TYR A 384 -11.52 -6.95 -7.04
C TYR A 384 -11.14 -8.34 -7.57
N ASN A 385 -12.11 -9.25 -7.67
CA ASN A 385 -11.85 -10.60 -8.19
C ASN A 385 -11.36 -10.51 -9.65
N PRO A 386 -10.20 -11.09 -9.98
CA PRO A 386 -9.64 -10.95 -11.32
C PRO A 386 -10.39 -11.71 -12.42
N GLY A 387 -11.40 -12.51 -12.09
CA GLY A 387 -12.21 -13.28 -13.03
C GLY A 387 -11.97 -14.80 -13.01
N THR A 388 -10.89 -15.24 -12.35
CA THR A 388 -10.53 -16.68 -12.26
C THR A 388 -10.20 -17.13 -10.84
N ALA A 389 -10.36 -16.23 -9.85
CA ALA A 389 -9.98 -16.46 -8.46
C ALA A 389 -11.17 -16.93 -7.63
N LEU A 390 -10.88 -17.74 -6.59
CA LEU A 390 -11.86 -18.36 -5.71
C LEU A 390 -12.95 -19.15 -6.48
N GLY A 391 -14.16 -19.25 -5.95
CA GLY A 391 -15.29 -19.93 -6.57
C GLY A 391 -16.19 -18.99 -7.38
N LYS A 392 -17.14 -19.58 -8.12
CA LYS A 392 -18.08 -18.82 -8.98
C LYS A 392 -18.90 -17.77 -8.23
N GLU A 393 -19.19 -17.99 -6.95
CA GLU A 393 -19.95 -17.05 -6.11
C GLU A 393 -19.21 -15.74 -5.86
N TYR A 394 -17.87 -15.72 -6.05
CA TYR A 394 -16.99 -14.58 -5.84
C TYR A 394 -16.65 -13.83 -7.13
N LEU A 395 -17.15 -14.25 -8.29
CA LEU A 395 -16.98 -13.51 -9.53
C LEU A 395 -17.64 -12.14 -9.46
N ASN A 396 -16.97 -11.14 -10.03
CA ASN A 396 -17.43 -9.73 -10.04
C ASN A 396 -17.68 -9.16 -8.63
N LYS A 397 -16.94 -9.66 -7.64
CA LYS A 397 -17.01 -9.17 -6.25
C LYS A 397 -15.76 -8.39 -5.88
N PHE A 398 -15.99 -7.36 -5.09
CA PHE A 398 -14.97 -6.63 -4.34
C PHE A 398 -14.75 -7.33 -3.01
N PHE A 399 -13.55 -7.16 -2.45
CA PHE A 399 -13.19 -7.61 -1.11
C PHE A 399 -12.63 -6.44 -0.35
N LEU A 400 -13.11 -6.22 0.87
CA LEU A 400 -12.71 -5.12 1.74
C LEU A 400 -12.32 -5.66 3.11
N VAL A 401 -11.23 -5.15 3.62
CA VAL A 401 -10.78 -5.37 5.00
C VAL A 401 -11.44 -4.34 5.92
N GLU A 402 -12.01 -4.81 7.03
CA GLU A 402 -12.37 -4.02 8.20
C GLU A 402 -11.32 -4.24 9.30
N PHE A 403 -10.62 -3.19 9.68
CA PHE A 403 -9.57 -3.19 10.70
C PHE A 403 -10.00 -2.34 11.90
N VAL A 404 -10.23 -2.98 13.05
CA VAL A 404 -10.64 -2.27 14.29
C VAL A 404 -9.70 -2.55 15.47
N GLY A 405 -8.43 -2.90 15.21
CA GLY A 405 -7.39 -3.09 16.21
C GLY A 405 -7.48 -4.41 17.00
N ASN A 406 -8.46 -5.27 16.71
CA ASN A 406 -8.57 -6.59 17.33
C ASN A 406 -9.12 -7.63 16.35
N ALA A 407 -8.66 -8.86 16.47
CA ALA A 407 -8.98 -9.94 15.53
C ALA A 407 -10.48 -10.35 15.55
N SER A 408 -11.15 -10.28 16.69
CA SER A 408 -12.55 -10.71 16.82
C SER A 408 -13.55 -9.70 16.26
N GLY A 409 -13.15 -8.43 16.16
CA GLY A 409 -13.97 -7.35 15.60
C GLY A 409 -13.57 -6.96 14.18
N SER A 410 -12.51 -7.57 13.62
CA SER A 410 -12.02 -7.29 12.28
C SER A 410 -12.45 -8.40 11.32
N HIS A 411 -12.69 -8.01 10.07
CA HIS A 411 -13.27 -8.89 9.07
C HIS A 411 -12.66 -8.68 7.69
N ILE A 412 -12.90 -9.63 6.81
CA ILE A 412 -12.85 -9.43 5.36
C ILE A 412 -14.26 -9.67 4.83
N TYR A 413 -14.79 -8.70 4.09
CA TYR A 413 -16.09 -8.81 3.42
C TYR A 413 -15.91 -8.94 1.92
N SER A 414 -16.82 -9.68 1.27
CA SER A 414 -17.02 -9.67 -0.17
C SER A 414 -18.36 -9.01 -0.49
N PHE A 415 -18.40 -8.15 -1.51
CA PHE A 415 -19.62 -7.47 -1.92
C PHE A 415 -19.67 -7.27 -3.44
N GLY A 416 -20.85 -7.05 -3.97
CA GLY A 416 -21.08 -6.70 -5.38
C GLY A 416 -21.63 -5.29 -5.52
N LEU A 417 -21.51 -4.76 -6.73
CA LEU A 417 -22.10 -3.48 -7.12
C LEU A 417 -22.98 -3.65 -8.36
N LYS A 418 -24.12 -2.96 -8.39
CA LYS A 418 -24.99 -2.83 -9.57
C LYS A 418 -25.03 -1.38 -10.03
N PRO A 419 -24.94 -1.09 -11.33
CA PRO A 419 -25.10 0.25 -11.85
C PRO A 419 -26.43 0.90 -11.45
N LYS A 420 -26.37 2.16 -11.02
CA LYS A 420 -27.54 3.01 -10.74
C LYS A 420 -27.25 4.44 -11.16
N GLY A 421 -27.87 4.91 -12.24
CA GLY A 421 -27.55 6.21 -12.82
C GLY A 421 -26.10 6.28 -13.25
N ALA A 422 -25.38 7.30 -12.79
CA ALA A 422 -23.94 7.47 -13.05
C ALA A 422 -23.02 6.83 -11.97
N SER A 423 -23.58 6.05 -11.04
CA SER A 423 -22.85 5.39 -9.98
C SER A 423 -23.41 3.99 -9.73
N PHE A 424 -23.40 3.50 -8.50
CA PHE A 424 -23.74 2.14 -8.14
C PHE A 424 -24.65 2.06 -6.91
N VAL A 425 -25.20 0.88 -6.68
CA VAL A 425 -25.78 0.44 -5.40
C VAL A 425 -25.17 -0.89 -5.01
N LEU A 426 -25.12 -1.17 -3.73
CA LEU A 426 -24.64 -2.44 -3.20
C LEU A 426 -25.53 -3.60 -3.71
N ASP A 427 -24.88 -4.67 -4.19
CA ASP A 427 -25.51 -5.90 -4.66
C ASP A 427 -25.04 -7.11 -3.86
N GLY A 428 -25.56 -7.22 -2.67
CA GLY A 428 -25.23 -8.29 -1.74
C GLY A 428 -23.84 -8.12 -1.12
N GLU A 429 -23.71 -8.65 0.07
CA GLU A 429 -22.54 -8.62 0.92
C GLU A 429 -22.44 -9.93 1.70
N LYS A 430 -21.25 -10.39 1.96
CA LYS A 430 -20.97 -11.60 2.72
C LYS A 430 -19.68 -11.44 3.51
N MET A 431 -19.70 -11.73 4.81
CA MET A 431 -18.49 -11.89 5.59
C MET A 431 -17.71 -13.10 5.08
N LEU A 432 -16.45 -12.90 4.70
CA LEU A 432 -15.54 -13.95 4.24
C LEU A 432 -14.84 -14.62 5.42
N THR A 433 -14.28 -13.81 6.32
CA THR A 433 -13.58 -14.29 7.52
C THR A 433 -13.54 -13.26 8.63
N THR A 434 -13.40 -13.75 9.87
CA THR A 434 -13.04 -13.01 11.07
C THR A 434 -12.09 -13.84 11.93
N GLY A 435 -11.55 -13.28 12.99
CA GLY A 435 -10.60 -13.96 13.88
C GLY A 435 -9.13 -13.76 13.49
N ILE A 436 -8.88 -12.86 12.54
CA ILE A 436 -7.57 -12.30 12.20
C ILE A 436 -7.66 -10.77 12.22
N LEU A 437 -6.53 -10.06 12.22
CA LEU A 437 -6.46 -8.59 12.14
C LEU A 437 -5.79 -8.18 10.82
N PRO A 438 -6.52 -8.27 9.68
CA PRO A 438 -5.90 -8.06 8.37
C PRO A 438 -5.61 -6.58 8.11
N THR A 439 -4.52 -6.30 7.37
CA THR A 439 -4.13 -4.95 6.92
C THR A 439 -4.22 -4.81 5.41
N GLY A 440 -3.66 -5.73 4.66
CA GLY A 440 -3.67 -5.74 3.20
C GLY A 440 -4.14 -7.09 2.65
N ILE A 441 -4.77 -7.08 1.48
CA ILE A 441 -5.21 -8.29 0.78
C ILE A 441 -4.84 -8.22 -0.70
N ARG A 442 -4.45 -9.36 -1.30
CA ARG A 442 -4.16 -9.47 -2.75
C ARG A 442 -4.52 -10.86 -3.27
N PHE A 443 -4.94 -10.93 -4.52
CA PHE A 443 -5.09 -12.21 -5.21
C PHE A 443 -3.75 -12.70 -5.75
N GLY A 444 -3.35 -13.91 -5.36
CA GLY A 444 -2.19 -14.59 -5.91
C GLY A 444 -2.37 -15.01 -7.36
N ILE A 445 -1.27 -15.41 -7.99
CA ILE A 445 -1.26 -15.96 -9.35
C ILE A 445 -1.92 -17.33 -9.44
N ASP A 446 -2.10 -17.98 -8.31
CA ASP A 446 -2.80 -19.25 -8.13
C ASP A 446 -4.32 -19.08 -7.91
N GLY A 447 -4.82 -17.84 -7.87
CA GLY A 447 -6.22 -17.50 -7.66
C GLY A 447 -6.71 -17.59 -6.21
N ALA A 448 -5.82 -17.81 -5.24
CA ALA A 448 -6.14 -17.67 -3.82
C ALA A 448 -6.09 -16.20 -3.39
N LEU A 449 -6.82 -15.84 -2.35
CA LEU A 449 -6.73 -14.55 -1.67
C LEU A 449 -5.72 -14.65 -0.54
N TYR A 450 -4.71 -13.78 -0.56
CA TYR A 450 -3.72 -13.64 0.50
C TYR A 450 -4.06 -12.44 1.37
N ALA A 451 -3.88 -12.57 2.69
CA ALA A 451 -4.16 -11.53 3.67
C ALA A 451 -2.98 -11.36 4.63
N ALA A 452 -2.41 -10.17 4.68
CA ALA A 452 -1.44 -9.77 5.70
C ALA A 452 -2.17 -9.53 7.01
N ASP A 453 -1.64 -10.03 8.13
CA ASP A 453 -2.26 -10.02 9.45
C ASP A 453 -1.36 -9.35 10.48
N TRP A 454 -1.82 -8.22 11.03
CA TRP A 454 -1.18 -7.47 12.11
C TRP A 454 -1.23 -8.19 13.46
N VAL A 455 -2.08 -9.18 13.57
CA VAL A 455 -2.33 -10.08 14.70
C VAL A 455 -3.10 -9.44 15.84
N THR A 456 -2.67 -8.31 16.41
CA THR A 456 -3.38 -7.68 17.53
C THR A 456 -2.93 -6.25 17.81
N GLY A 457 -3.85 -5.40 18.22
CA GLY A 457 -3.59 -4.02 18.68
C GLY A 457 -3.20 -3.07 17.55
N TRP A 458 -2.69 -1.91 17.94
CA TRP A 458 -2.31 -0.82 17.02
C TRP A 458 -0.80 -0.65 16.90
N ASP A 459 -0.03 -1.07 17.93
CA ASP A 459 1.42 -0.89 17.98
C ASP A 459 2.18 -1.96 17.21
N THR A 460 3.36 -1.61 16.71
CA THR A 460 4.34 -2.55 16.14
C THR A 460 4.86 -3.54 17.19
N LYS A 461 5.07 -4.80 16.79
CA LYS A 461 5.47 -5.90 17.69
C LYS A 461 6.56 -6.81 17.12
N ASN A 462 7.10 -6.49 15.96
CA ASN A 462 8.08 -7.29 15.22
C ASN A 462 7.60 -8.70 14.85
N TYR A 463 6.31 -8.87 14.65
CA TYR A 463 5.72 -10.10 14.11
C TYR A 463 4.43 -9.77 13.32
N GLY A 464 4.04 -10.68 12.47
CA GLY A 464 2.83 -10.63 11.68
C GLY A 464 2.69 -11.92 10.91
N ARG A 465 1.66 -12.08 10.09
CA ARG A 465 1.38 -13.31 9.35
C ARG A 465 0.87 -13.00 7.97
N ILE A 466 0.95 -14.01 7.10
CA ILE A 466 0.20 -14.00 5.84
C ILE A 466 -0.66 -15.25 5.80
N TRP A 467 -1.94 -15.05 5.63
CA TRP A 467 -2.93 -16.11 5.44
C TRP A 467 -3.24 -16.31 3.96
N LYS A 468 -3.49 -17.55 3.57
CA LYS A 468 -3.98 -17.93 2.25
C LYS A 468 -5.39 -18.45 2.37
N ILE A 469 -6.34 -17.77 1.75
CA ILE A 469 -7.76 -18.14 1.70
C ILE A 469 -8.06 -18.69 0.32
N ASP A 470 -8.60 -19.90 0.25
CA ASP A 470 -8.87 -20.56 -1.02
C ASP A 470 -10.14 -21.42 -0.95
N VAL A 471 -10.69 -21.81 -2.08
CA VAL A 471 -11.76 -22.80 -2.14
C VAL A 471 -11.24 -24.18 -1.75
N LYS A 472 -12.11 -25.00 -1.16
CA LYS A 472 -11.80 -26.41 -0.98
C LYS A 472 -11.60 -27.07 -2.34
N SER A 473 -10.63 -27.97 -2.46
CA SER A 473 -10.27 -28.58 -3.75
C SER A 473 -11.44 -29.30 -4.44
N THR A 474 -12.41 -29.79 -3.69
CA THR A 474 -13.64 -30.42 -4.20
C THR A 474 -14.59 -29.43 -4.89
N ASP A 475 -14.46 -28.15 -4.57
CA ASP A 475 -15.39 -27.09 -4.98
C ASP A 475 -14.76 -26.13 -6.01
N ASP A 476 -13.51 -26.39 -6.43
CA ASP A 476 -12.78 -25.53 -7.36
C ASP A 476 -13.21 -25.73 -8.82
N ALA A 477 -14.26 -25.01 -9.20
CA ALA A 477 -14.75 -24.99 -10.59
C ALA A 477 -13.75 -24.35 -11.57
N PHE A 478 -12.74 -23.62 -11.09
CA PHE A 478 -11.73 -22.92 -11.89
C PHE A 478 -10.36 -23.57 -11.86
N ALA A 479 -10.18 -24.75 -11.28
CA ALA A 479 -8.88 -25.38 -11.09
C ALA A 479 -8.00 -25.39 -12.36
N ALA A 480 -8.55 -25.82 -13.51
CA ALA A 480 -7.83 -25.83 -14.78
C ALA A 480 -7.50 -24.43 -15.27
N LYS A 481 -8.43 -23.48 -15.15
CA LYS A 481 -8.25 -22.08 -15.57
C LYS A 481 -7.23 -21.36 -14.68
N ARG A 482 -7.21 -21.61 -13.39
CA ARG A 482 -6.22 -21.06 -12.46
C ARG A 482 -4.80 -21.54 -12.79
N LEU A 483 -4.63 -22.82 -13.16
CA LEU A 483 -3.34 -23.34 -13.61
C LEU A 483 -2.88 -22.68 -14.93
N GLU A 484 -3.80 -22.46 -15.85
CA GLU A 484 -3.51 -21.74 -17.10
C GLU A 484 -3.14 -20.28 -16.81
N THR A 485 -3.92 -19.57 -15.96
CA THR A 485 -3.65 -18.19 -15.55
C THR A 485 -2.27 -18.07 -14.90
N LYS A 486 -1.93 -18.98 -13.97
CA LYS A 486 -0.59 -19.02 -13.34
C LYS A 486 0.53 -19.13 -14.39
N LYS A 487 0.37 -19.95 -15.43
CA LYS A 487 1.35 -20.05 -16.54
C LYS A 487 1.50 -18.73 -17.29
N TRP A 488 0.39 -18.04 -17.59
CA TRP A 488 0.45 -16.74 -18.26
C TRP A 488 1.04 -15.66 -17.37
N MET A 489 0.70 -15.60 -16.08
CA MET A 489 1.24 -14.62 -15.15
C MET A 489 2.76 -14.70 -15.06
N THR A 490 3.34 -15.90 -15.01
CA THR A 490 4.79 -16.12 -14.88
C THR A 490 5.59 -15.83 -16.15
N GLN A 491 4.95 -15.70 -17.32
CA GLN A 491 5.63 -15.43 -18.58
C GLN A 491 5.86 -13.92 -18.79
N ARG A 492 6.99 -13.56 -19.37
CA ARG A 492 7.22 -12.22 -19.91
C ARG A 492 6.56 -12.09 -21.29
N PHE A 493 5.65 -11.12 -21.43
CA PHE A 493 4.85 -10.95 -22.64
C PHE A 493 5.62 -10.29 -23.80
N ASN A 494 6.75 -9.64 -23.53
CA ASN A 494 7.62 -9.03 -24.55
C ASN A 494 8.16 -10.03 -25.59
N LYS A 495 8.06 -11.34 -25.33
CA LYS A 495 8.47 -12.41 -26.25
C LYS A 495 7.32 -13.03 -27.06
N LEU A 496 6.07 -12.64 -26.76
CA LEU A 496 4.89 -13.19 -27.43
C LEU A 496 4.68 -12.52 -28.80
N ALA A 497 4.12 -13.28 -29.76
CA ALA A 497 3.67 -12.72 -31.03
C ALA A 497 2.45 -11.79 -30.80
N GLU A 498 2.27 -10.78 -31.65
CA GLU A 498 1.14 -9.84 -31.57
C GLU A 498 -0.21 -10.56 -31.64
N SER A 499 -0.34 -11.59 -32.47
CA SER A 499 -1.55 -12.40 -32.55
C SER A 499 -1.88 -13.14 -31.27
N GLN A 500 -0.85 -13.55 -30.49
CA GLN A 500 -1.05 -14.13 -29.15
C GLN A 500 -1.49 -13.07 -28.14
N LEU A 501 -0.86 -11.89 -28.15
CA LEU A 501 -1.25 -10.76 -27.31
C LEU A 501 -2.70 -10.34 -27.61
N ALA A 502 -3.07 -10.22 -28.88
CA ALA A 502 -4.45 -9.90 -29.28
C ALA A 502 -5.47 -10.93 -28.76
N SER A 503 -5.14 -12.23 -28.80
CA SER A 503 -6.00 -13.27 -28.23
C SER A 503 -6.15 -13.14 -26.72
N LEU A 504 -5.08 -12.74 -26.02
CA LEU A 504 -5.09 -12.58 -24.55
C LEU A 504 -5.89 -11.37 -24.08
N LEU A 505 -6.23 -10.40 -24.94
CA LEU A 505 -7.15 -9.30 -24.61
C LEU A 505 -8.58 -9.79 -24.30
N ALA A 506 -8.95 -11.00 -24.69
CA ALA A 506 -10.24 -11.63 -24.38
C ALA A 506 -10.16 -12.69 -23.28
N TYR A 507 -9.04 -12.77 -22.55
CA TYR A 507 -8.86 -13.75 -21.49
C TYR A 507 -9.77 -13.45 -20.28
N GLU A 508 -10.23 -14.46 -19.56
CA GLU A 508 -11.17 -14.30 -18.44
C GLU A 508 -10.57 -13.50 -17.26
N ASP A 509 -9.29 -13.70 -16.98
CA ASP A 509 -8.59 -12.95 -15.92
C ASP A 509 -8.14 -11.58 -16.45
N TYR A 510 -8.64 -10.49 -15.83
CA TYR A 510 -8.34 -9.15 -16.31
C TYR A 510 -6.85 -8.78 -16.18
N ARG A 511 -6.11 -9.39 -15.23
CA ARG A 511 -4.66 -9.16 -15.08
C ARG A 511 -3.90 -9.60 -16.34
N ILE A 512 -4.33 -10.69 -16.96
CA ILE A 512 -3.77 -11.16 -18.23
C ILE A 512 -4.15 -10.20 -19.37
N ARG A 513 -5.40 -9.72 -19.40
CA ARG A 513 -5.84 -8.71 -20.39
C ARG A 513 -5.00 -7.45 -20.29
N LEU A 514 -4.81 -6.91 -19.07
CA LEU A 514 -4.00 -5.71 -18.83
C LEU A 514 -2.53 -5.93 -19.20
N LYS A 515 -1.96 -7.08 -18.84
CA LYS A 515 -0.58 -7.42 -19.19
C LYS A 515 -0.38 -7.47 -20.72
N ALA A 516 -1.34 -8.02 -21.47
CA ALA A 516 -1.31 -8.03 -22.92
C ALA A 516 -1.49 -6.62 -23.51
N GLN A 517 -2.42 -5.83 -22.96
CA GLN A 517 -2.65 -4.45 -23.35
C GLN A 517 -1.39 -3.59 -23.16
N PHE A 518 -0.76 -3.66 -22.01
CA PHE A 518 0.44 -2.86 -21.71
C PHE A 518 1.61 -3.23 -22.64
N GLU A 519 1.77 -4.51 -22.97
CA GLU A 519 2.79 -4.94 -23.93
C GLU A 519 2.49 -4.42 -25.35
N LEU A 520 1.24 -4.49 -25.81
CA LEU A 520 0.84 -3.94 -27.11
C LEU A 520 1.07 -2.42 -27.17
N VAL A 521 0.71 -1.69 -26.10
CA VAL A 521 0.97 -0.24 -26.00
C VAL A 521 2.47 0.06 -26.05
N ALA A 522 3.29 -0.72 -25.35
CA ALA A 522 4.76 -0.56 -25.36
C ALA A 522 5.38 -0.75 -26.75
N ARG A 523 4.77 -1.59 -27.60
CA ARG A 523 5.19 -1.76 -29.01
C ARG A 523 4.76 -0.61 -29.92
N GLY A 524 3.85 0.24 -29.47
CA GLY A 524 3.33 1.40 -30.21
C GLY A 524 2.37 1.03 -31.34
N ALA A 525 2.11 1.98 -32.27
CA ALA A 525 1.10 1.87 -33.31
C ALA A 525 1.31 0.72 -34.33
N LYS A 526 2.37 -0.05 -34.20
CA LYS A 526 2.63 -1.26 -34.99
C LYS A 526 2.29 -2.55 -34.23
N GLY A 527 1.87 -2.43 -32.97
CA GLY A 527 1.47 -3.52 -32.10
C GLY A 527 -0.02 -3.81 -32.15
#